data_b36e00f9f62119d47d7f8467e89e2f83
#
_entry.id   b36e00f9f62119d47d7f8467e89e2f83
#
_cell.length_a   1.000
_cell.length_b   1.000
_cell.length_c   1.000
_cell.angle_alpha   90.00
_cell.angle_beta   90.00
_cell.angle_gamma   90.00
#
_symmetry.space_group_name_H-M   'P 1'
#
loop_
_entity.id
_entity.type
_entity.pdbx_description
1 polymer ?
#
loop_
_entity_poly.entity_id
_entity_poly.type
_entity_poly.pdbx_seq_one_letter_code
_entity_poly.pdbx_strand_id
1 'polypeptide(L)'
;PDIAVFGKQTLYAHGIQSNLVPRTMIGVGFTWNLFDGLAREKRIRQSKIAQQTLAIGQEKAKDDLSVGIDKLYTQMQKSQDNVRALNTTIELSEELVRIRKKSFTEGMATSTEVIDAETMLATVRVARLAAYYEYDVALMNLLALCGIPEQFDKLRIEN
;
A
#
# COMPACT_ATOMS: atom_id res chain seq x y z
N PRO A 1 26.23 32.50 -12.64
CA PRO A 1 26.94 32.57 -13.90
C PRO A 1 26.84 31.25 -14.65
N ASP A 2 26.51 31.31 -15.94
CA ASP A 2 26.44 30.13 -16.80
C ASP A 2 27.66 30.14 -17.72
N ILE A 3 28.35 29.01 -17.78
CA ILE A 3 29.49 28.79 -18.64
C ILE A 3 29.08 27.78 -19.71
N ALA A 4 29.10 28.17 -20.95
CA ALA A 4 28.80 27.30 -22.08
C ALA A 4 30.00 27.21 -23.03
N VAL A 5 30.36 25.99 -23.43
CA VAL A 5 31.31 25.75 -24.53
C VAL A 5 30.49 25.42 -25.76
N PHE A 6 30.74 26.10 -26.84
CA PHE A 6 30.04 25.88 -28.09
C PHE A 6 31.02 25.74 -29.25
N GLY A 7 30.66 24.87 -30.16
CA GLY A 7 31.33 24.71 -31.46
C GLY A 7 30.33 24.93 -32.60
N LYS A 8 30.68 25.74 -33.58
CA LYS A 8 29.90 25.97 -34.77
C LYS A 8 30.74 25.62 -36.00
N GLN A 9 30.21 24.76 -36.84
CA GLN A 9 30.77 24.43 -38.14
C GLN A 9 29.81 24.89 -39.24
N THR A 10 30.29 25.74 -40.14
CA THR A 10 29.51 26.17 -41.29
C THR A 10 29.82 25.26 -42.47
N LEU A 11 28.82 24.47 -42.90
CA LEU A 11 28.97 23.50 -43.99
C LEU A 11 28.85 24.15 -45.38
N TYR A 12 28.06 25.21 -45.50
CA TYR A 12 27.85 25.98 -46.73
C TYR A 12 27.78 27.46 -46.45
N ALA A 13 28.57 28.24 -47.16
CA ALA A 13 28.46 29.71 -47.26
C ALA A 13 28.43 30.11 -48.72
N HIS A 14 27.41 30.85 -49.11
CA HIS A 14 27.24 31.34 -50.49
C HIS A 14 27.39 32.87 -50.54
N GLY A 15 28.11 33.38 -51.50
CA GLY A 15 28.26 34.81 -51.73
C GLY A 15 29.43 35.48 -51.01
N ILE A 16 29.42 36.81 -50.91
CA ILE A 16 30.49 37.68 -50.37
C ILE A 16 30.79 37.37 -48.88
N GLN A 17 29.84 36.76 -48.18
CA GLN A 17 30.00 36.36 -46.77
C GLN A 17 30.87 35.10 -46.58
N SER A 18 31.17 34.35 -47.63
CA SER A 18 31.94 33.10 -47.53
C SER A 18 33.38 33.33 -47.03
N ASN A 19 33.94 34.51 -47.26
CA ASN A 19 35.31 34.84 -46.84
C ASN A 19 35.42 35.54 -45.48
N LEU A 20 34.30 35.95 -44.87
CA LEU A 20 34.25 36.68 -43.62
C LEU A 20 33.84 35.81 -42.43
N VAL A 21 33.29 34.61 -42.64
CA VAL A 21 32.85 33.72 -41.58
C VAL A 21 33.79 32.52 -41.46
N PRO A 22 34.41 32.30 -40.30
CA PRO A 22 35.28 31.15 -40.12
C PRO A 22 34.48 29.84 -40.30
N ARG A 23 35.04 28.88 -41.04
CA ARG A 23 34.43 27.57 -41.30
C ARG A 23 34.16 26.76 -40.03
N THR A 24 35.02 26.94 -39.04
CA THR A 24 34.93 26.30 -37.75
C THR A 24 35.20 27.33 -36.65
N MET A 25 34.29 27.43 -35.71
CA MET A 25 34.45 28.34 -34.58
C MET A 25 34.19 27.54 -33.30
N ILE A 26 35.12 27.61 -32.39
CA ILE A 26 34.98 27.08 -31.00
C ILE A 26 35.04 28.29 -30.08
N GLY A 27 34.11 28.36 -29.19
CA GLY A 27 34.03 29.47 -28.25
C GLY A 27 33.57 29.04 -26.86
N VAL A 28 33.90 29.88 -25.88
CA VAL A 28 33.41 29.77 -24.50
C VAL A 28 32.55 30.99 -24.25
N GLY A 29 31.27 30.76 -23.91
CA GLY A 29 30.37 31.81 -23.51
C GLY A 29 30.27 31.86 -21.99
N PHE A 30 30.36 33.05 -21.42
CA PHE A 30 30.12 33.32 -20.03
C PHE A 30 28.98 34.32 -19.89
N THR A 31 27.92 33.90 -19.22
CA THR A 31 26.77 34.76 -18.95
C THR A 31 26.58 34.91 -17.47
N TRP A 32 26.62 36.15 -16.97
CA TRP A 32 26.41 36.46 -15.60
C TRP A 32 25.35 37.55 -15.45
N ASN A 33 24.26 37.19 -14.78
CA ASN A 33 23.20 38.11 -14.45
C ASN A 33 23.56 38.80 -13.11
N LEU A 34 24.01 40.07 -13.18
CA LEU A 34 24.50 40.80 -12.03
C LEU A 34 23.37 41.23 -11.07
N PHE A 35 22.16 41.45 -11.63
CA PHE A 35 21.01 41.86 -10.84
C PHE A 35 19.73 41.22 -11.41
N ASP A 36 19.09 40.36 -10.63
CA ASP A 36 17.87 39.63 -10.99
C ASP A 36 16.68 39.98 -10.07
N GLY A 37 16.72 41.15 -9.43
CA GLY A 37 15.64 41.61 -8.54
C GLY A 37 15.45 40.70 -7.30
N LEU A 38 16.52 40.10 -6.78
CA LEU A 38 16.50 39.16 -5.64
C LEU A 38 15.79 37.81 -5.95
N ALA A 39 15.62 37.49 -7.22
CA ALA A 39 14.96 36.24 -7.61
C ALA A 39 15.77 35.00 -7.20
N ARG A 40 17.13 35.11 -7.16
CA ARG A 40 18.01 34.04 -6.71
C ARG A 40 17.83 33.74 -5.22
N GLU A 41 17.81 34.78 -4.39
CA GLU A 41 17.64 34.65 -2.93
C GLU A 41 16.27 34.07 -2.59
N LYS A 42 15.24 34.48 -3.30
CA LYS A 42 13.87 33.94 -3.16
C LYS A 42 13.85 32.47 -3.54
N ARG A 43 14.49 32.05 -4.63
CA ARG A 43 14.61 30.63 -5.04
C ARG A 43 15.36 29.79 -4.03
N ILE A 44 16.46 30.30 -3.49
CA ILE A 44 17.23 29.61 -2.43
C ILE A 44 16.36 29.44 -1.18
N ARG A 45 15.62 30.48 -0.79
CA ARG A 45 14.69 30.41 0.36
C ARG A 45 13.58 29.40 0.12
N GLN A 46 13.00 29.38 -1.08
CA GLN A 46 11.98 28.42 -1.49
C GLN A 46 12.53 26.99 -1.44
N SER A 47 13.75 26.75 -1.92
CA SER A 47 14.39 25.42 -1.85
C SER A 47 14.62 24.97 -0.42
N LYS A 48 15.03 25.87 0.49
CA LYS A 48 15.19 25.55 1.92
C LYS A 48 13.86 25.18 2.58
N ILE A 49 12.79 25.92 2.27
CA ILE A 49 11.44 25.59 2.78
C ILE A 49 10.99 24.25 2.23
N ALA A 50 11.22 23.97 0.94
CA ALA A 50 10.89 22.67 0.35
C ALA A 50 11.64 21.51 1.03
N GLN A 51 12.91 21.68 1.35
CA GLN A 51 13.68 20.69 2.11
C GLN A 51 13.11 20.44 3.52
N GLN A 52 12.72 21.50 4.23
CA GLN A 52 12.10 21.38 5.55
C GLN A 52 10.75 20.67 5.45
N THR A 53 9.93 21.00 4.45
CA THR A 53 8.65 20.34 4.22
C THR A 53 8.83 18.85 3.93
N LEU A 54 9.85 18.48 3.15
CA LEU A 54 10.17 17.08 2.88
C LEU A 54 10.62 16.33 4.13
N ALA A 55 11.43 16.95 4.99
CA ALA A 55 11.86 16.34 6.25
C ALA A 55 10.68 16.04 7.18
N ILE A 56 9.77 17.01 7.35
CA ILE A 56 8.53 16.84 8.13
C ILE A 56 7.63 15.78 7.50
N GLY A 57 7.53 15.77 6.17
CA GLY A 57 6.75 14.76 5.43
C GLY A 57 7.29 13.34 5.61
N GLN A 58 8.61 13.17 5.68
CA GLN A 58 9.24 11.88 5.96
C GLN A 58 8.96 11.39 7.39
N GLU A 59 9.02 12.28 8.38
CA GLU A 59 8.71 11.97 9.78
C GLU A 59 7.24 11.54 9.89
N LYS A 60 6.33 12.34 9.34
CA LYS A 60 4.91 11.99 9.31
C LYS A 60 4.65 10.65 8.62
N ALA A 61 5.30 10.36 7.49
CA ALA A 61 5.13 9.09 6.80
C ALA A 61 5.59 7.90 7.64
N LYS A 62 6.64 8.04 8.45
CA LYS A 62 7.07 7.00 9.39
C LYS A 62 6.04 6.75 10.48
N ASP A 63 5.49 7.83 11.05
CA ASP A 63 4.46 7.73 12.07
C ASP A 63 3.18 7.09 11.52
N ASP A 64 2.72 7.53 10.34
CA ASP A 64 1.57 6.96 9.66
C ASP A 64 1.74 5.46 9.36
N LEU A 65 2.95 5.04 8.94
CA LEU A 65 3.29 3.63 8.72
C LEU A 65 3.26 2.83 10.03
N SER A 66 3.84 3.36 11.11
CA SER A 66 3.84 2.71 12.43
C SER A 66 2.41 2.46 12.92
N VAL A 67 1.57 3.49 12.88
CA VAL A 67 0.14 3.37 13.26
C VAL A 67 -0.59 2.40 12.34
N GLY A 68 -0.28 2.40 11.04
CA GLY A 68 -0.85 1.47 10.07
C GLY A 68 -0.52 0.00 10.39
N ILE A 69 0.73 -0.27 10.74
CA ILE A 69 1.19 -1.62 11.13
C ILE A 69 0.48 -2.07 12.41
N ASP A 70 0.43 -1.24 13.44
CA ASP A 70 -0.22 -1.57 14.72
C ASP A 70 -1.71 -1.86 14.52
N LYS A 71 -2.38 -1.07 13.68
CA LYS A 71 -3.79 -1.28 13.34
C LYS A 71 -4.01 -2.62 12.65
N LEU A 72 -3.22 -2.93 11.61
CA LEU A 72 -3.34 -4.18 10.86
C LEU A 72 -2.99 -5.40 11.70
N TYR A 73 -1.96 -5.30 12.55
CA TYR A 73 -1.60 -6.36 13.48
C TYR A 73 -2.73 -6.65 14.48
N THR A 74 -3.31 -5.60 15.05
CA THR A 74 -4.46 -5.74 15.95
C THR A 74 -5.68 -6.36 15.24
N GLN A 75 -5.93 -5.96 13.99
CA GLN A 75 -7.02 -6.54 13.20
C GLN A 75 -6.77 -8.01 12.90
N MET A 76 -5.56 -8.38 12.53
CA MET A 76 -5.16 -9.78 12.30
C MET A 76 -5.37 -10.63 13.55
N GLN A 77 -4.94 -10.14 14.73
CA GLN A 77 -5.16 -10.85 15.99
C GLN A 77 -6.66 -11.05 16.30
N LYS A 78 -7.46 -9.99 16.12
CA LYS A 78 -8.91 -10.08 16.32
C LYS A 78 -9.58 -11.10 15.40
N SER A 79 -9.18 -11.12 14.13
CA SER A 79 -9.71 -12.11 13.18
C SER A 79 -9.29 -13.53 13.56
N GLN A 80 -8.06 -13.74 14.04
CA GLN A 80 -7.61 -15.04 14.54
C GLN A 80 -8.40 -15.50 15.76
N ASP A 81 -8.65 -14.60 16.72
CA ASP A 81 -9.45 -14.93 17.91
C ASP A 81 -10.90 -15.22 17.53
N ASN A 82 -11.45 -14.50 16.55
CA ASN A 82 -12.79 -14.77 16.02
C ASN A 82 -12.88 -16.15 15.37
N VAL A 83 -11.87 -16.58 14.60
CA VAL A 83 -11.81 -17.94 14.04
C VAL A 83 -11.84 -18.98 15.16
N ARG A 84 -11.06 -18.79 16.23
CA ARG A 84 -11.03 -19.71 17.37
C ARG A 84 -12.40 -19.80 18.07
N ALA A 85 -13.04 -18.67 18.32
CA ALA A 85 -14.37 -18.61 18.92
C ALA A 85 -15.43 -19.30 18.03
N LEU A 86 -15.34 -19.09 16.71
CA LEU A 86 -16.27 -19.72 15.77
C LEU A 86 -16.06 -21.24 15.66
N ASN A 87 -14.84 -21.76 15.82
CA ASN A 87 -14.60 -23.20 15.89
C ASN A 87 -15.34 -23.83 17.07
N THR A 88 -15.25 -23.24 18.26
CA THR A 88 -16.01 -23.70 19.44
C THR A 88 -17.51 -23.59 19.21
N THR A 89 -17.97 -22.51 18.56
CA THR A 89 -19.40 -22.34 18.23
C THR A 89 -19.89 -23.38 17.23
N ILE A 90 -19.06 -23.82 16.27
CA ILE A 90 -19.38 -24.90 15.34
C ILE A 90 -19.57 -26.22 16.11
N GLU A 91 -18.64 -26.58 17.00
CA GLU A 91 -18.74 -27.80 17.80
C GLU A 91 -20.05 -27.83 18.60
N LEU A 92 -20.40 -26.71 19.25
CA LEU A 92 -21.67 -26.58 19.98
C LEU A 92 -22.90 -26.69 19.05
N SER A 93 -22.82 -26.08 17.87
CA SER A 93 -23.92 -26.12 16.90
C SER A 93 -24.09 -27.51 16.30
N GLU A 94 -23.03 -28.25 16.05
CA GLU A 94 -23.06 -29.65 15.61
C GLU A 94 -23.72 -30.54 16.64
N GLU A 95 -23.37 -30.36 17.91
CA GLU A 95 -24.00 -31.10 19.00
C GLU A 95 -25.48 -30.74 19.15
N LEU A 96 -25.84 -29.46 19.00
CA LEU A 96 -27.25 -29.04 19.00
C LEU A 96 -28.04 -29.71 17.88
N VAL A 97 -27.50 -29.77 16.66
CA VAL A 97 -28.12 -30.48 15.53
C VAL A 97 -28.31 -31.96 15.86
N ARG A 98 -27.30 -32.61 16.45
CA ARG A 98 -27.34 -34.00 16.86
C ARG A 98 -28.48 -34.27 17.86
N ILE A 99 -28.58 -33.43 18.89
CA ILE A 99 -29.60 -33.50 19.93
C ILE A 99 -31.00 -33.31 19.29
N ARG A 100 -31.20 -32.29 18.46
CA ARG A 100 -32.49 -32.00 17.81
C ARG A 100 -32.94 -33.13 16.90
N LYS A 101 -32.02 -33.73 16.13
CA LYS A 101 -32.32 -34.89 15.28
C LYS A 101 -32.75 -36.09 16.14
N LYS A 102 -32.08 -36.37 17.25
CA LYS A 102 -32.46 -37.45 18.16
C LYS A 102 -33.83 -37.20 18.79
N SER A 103 -34.08 -35.99 19.29
CA SER A 103 -35.38 -35.62 19.86
C SER A 103 -36.51 -35.72 18.85
N PHE A 104 -36.23 -35.36 17.57
CA PHE A 104 -37.20 -35.53 16.50
C PHE A 104 -37.56 -37.01 16.24
N THR A 105 -36.55 -37.89 16.20
CA THR A 105 -36.79 -39.35 16.03
C THR A 105 -37.57 -39.96 17.18
N GLU A 106 -37.44 -39.40 18.39
CA GLU A 106 -38.17 -39.80 19.58
C GLU A 106 -39.57 -39.14 19.72
N GLY A 107 -39.94 -38.28 18.73
CA GLY A 107 -41.22 -37.58 18.71
C GLY A 107 -41.32 -36.38 19.66
N MET A 108 -40.19 -35.95 20.25
CA MET A 108 -40.14 -34.86 21.21
C MET A 108 -39.76 -33.51 20.63
N ALA A 109 -39.40 -33.43 19.36
CA ALA A 109 -39.08 -32.19 18.64
C ALA A 109 -39.80 -32.13 17.31
N THR A 110 -39.98 -30.95 16.79
CA THR A 110 -40.57 -30.68 15.47
C THR A 110 -39.51 -30.66 14.35
N SER A 111 -39.96 -30.88 13.11
CA SER A 111 -39.05 -30.73 11.94
C SER A 111 -38.48 -29.31 11.82
N THR A 112 -39.26 -28.30 12.21
CA THR A 112 -38.84 -26.90 12.19
C THR A 112 -37.62 -26.68 13.11
N GLU A 113 -37.64 -27.26 14.33
CA GLU A 113 -36.52 -27.14 15.26
C GLU A 113 -35.23 -27.79 14.74
N VAL A 114 -35.34 -28.86 13.95
CA VAL A 114 -34.20 -29.51 13.30
C VAL A 114 -33.65 -28.60 12.18
N ILE A 115 -34.55 -28.05 11.34
CA ILE A 115 -34.15 -27.12 10.26
C ILE A 115 -33.52 -25.88 10.79
N ASP A 116 -34.04 -25.30 11.89
CA ASP A 116 -33.46 -24.11 12.54
C ASP A 116 -32.05 -24.38 13.06
N ALA A 117 -31.83 -25.54 13.70
CA ALA A 117 -30.51 -25.93 14.18
C ALA A 117 -29.51 -26.14 13.02
N GLU A 118 -29.93 -26.78 11.93
CA GLU A 118 -29.10 -26.97 10.72
C GLU A 118 -28.77 -25.62 10.06
N THR A 119 -29.73 -24.71 9.99
CA THR A 119 -29.54 -23.36 9.44
C THR A 119 -28.55 -22.57 10.29
N MET A 120 -28.65 -22.66 11.63
CA MET A 120 -27.71 -22.04 12.55
C MET A 120 -26.29 -22.58 12.32
N LEU A 121 -26.11 -23.90 12.22
CA LEU A 121 -24.81 -24.50 11.95
C LEU A 121 -24.24 -24.02 10.60
N ALA A 122 -25.06 -23.99 9.54
CA ALA A 122 -24.63 -23.48 8.25
C ALA A 122 -24.17 -22.02 8.32
N THR A 123 -24.92 -21.18 9.04
CA THR A 123 -24.58 -19.76 9.24
C THR A 123 -23.25 -19.60 9.95
N VAL A 124 -23.00 -20.37 11.02
CA VAL A 124 -21.72 -20.30 11.77
C VAL A 124 -20.54 -20.78 10.91
N ARG A 125 -20.73 -21.80 10.07
CA ARG A 125 -19.70 -22.27 9.13
C ARG A 125 -19.34 -21.20 8.11
N VAL A 126 -20.33 -20.48 7.57
CA VAL A 126 -20.09 -19.34 6.67
C VAL A 126 -19.37 -18.21 7.39
N ALA A 127 -19.78 -17.89 8.64
CA ALA A 127 -19.12 -16.87 9.44
C ALA A 127 -17.65 -17.21 9.71
N ARG A 128 -17.32 -18.49 9.96
CA ARG A 128 -15.92 -18.93 10.10
C ARG A 128 -15.13 -18.70 8.83
N LEU A 129 -15.69 -19.05 7.68
CA LEU A 129 -15.00 -18.83 6.39
C LEU A 129 -14.74 -17.35 6.14
N ALA A 130 -15.70 -16.48 6.47
CA ALA A 130 -15.53 -15.03 6.40
C ALA A 130 -14.41 -14.54 7.33
N ALA A 131 -14.34 -15.06 8.56
CA ALA A 131 -13.28 -14.70 9.52
C ALA A 131 -11.88 -15.14 9.04
N TYR A 132 -11.74 -16.29 8.39
CA TYR A 132 -10.49 -16.71 7.74
C TYR A 132 -10.09 -15.75 6.62
N TYR A 133 -11.05 -15.36 5.78
CA TYR A 133 -10.79 -14.40 4.72
C TYR A 133 -10.35 -13.03 5.26
N GLU A 134 -10.99 -12.53 6.32
CA GLU A 134 -10.58 -11.28 6.98
C GLU A 134 -9.16 -11.38 7.55
N TYR A 135 -8.79 -12.53 8.13
CA TYR A 135 -7.43 -12.80 8.59
C TYR A 135 -6.43 -12.76 7.43
N ASP A 136 -6.70 -13.48 6.34
CA ASP A 136 -5.84 -13.52 5.16
C ASP A 136 -5.64 -12.11 4.56
N VAL A 137 -6.69 -11.31 4.47
CA VAL A 137 -6.61 -9.93 3.99
C VAL A 137 -5.79 -9.04 4.93
N ALA A 138 -6.00 -9.15 6.24
CA ALA A 138 -5.24 -8.38 7.22
C ALA A 138 -3.76 -8.75 7.20
N LEU A 139 -3.43 -10.04 7.12
CA LEU A 139 -2.07 -10.57 7.00
C LEU A 139 -1.39 -10.07 5.71
N MET A 140 -2.07 -10.18 4.57
CA MET A 140 -1.52 -9.72 3.28
C MET A 140 -1.21 -8.22 3.31
N ASN A 141 -2.13 -7.41 3.84
CA ASN A 141 -1.93 -5.98 3.96
C ASN A 141 -0.77 -5.63 4.91
N LEU A 142 -0.63 -6.36 6.02
CA LEU A 142 0.48 -6.20 6.96
C LEU A 142 1.82 -6.50 6.29
N LEU A 143 1.91 -7.63 5.59
CA LEU A 143 3.12 -8.05 4.88
C LEU A 143 3.48 -7.09 3.74
N ALA A 144 2.47 -6.57 3.03
CA ALA A 144 2.68 -5.56 1.99
C ALA A 144 3.24 -4.26 2.56
N LEU A 145 2.74 -3.78 3.71
CA LEU A 145 3.29 -2.61 4.42
C LEU A 145 4.72 -2.84 4.91
N CYS A 146 5.04 -4.07 5.33
CA CYS A 146 6.39 -4.46 5.73
C CYS A 146 7.34 -4.68 4.54
N GLY A 147 6.84 -4.70 3.28
CA GLY A 147 7.64 -4.93 2.08
C GLY A 147 8.05 -6.38 1.84
N ILE A 148 7.35 -7.34 2.46
CA ILE A 148 7.64 -8.79 2.37
C ILE A 148 6.40 -9.62 1.99
N PRO A 149 5.64 -9.24 0.95
CA PRO A 149 4.40 -9.93 0.59
C PRO A 149 4.60 -11.40 0.19
N GLU A 150 5.80 -11.80 -0.25
CA GLU A 150 6.17 -13.16 -0.63
C GLU A 150 6.15 -14.16 0.54
N GLN A 151 6.08 -13.69 1.78
CA GLN A 151 6.00 -14.56 2.96
C GLN A 151 4.56 -14.97 3.30
N PHE A 152 3.56 -14.48 2.56
CA PHE A 152 2.16 -14.76 2.83
C PHE A 152 1.85 -16.25 2.89
N ASP A 153 2.30 -17.03 1.91
CA ASP A 153 2.03 -18.48 1.84
C ASP A 153 2.62 -19.28 3.01
N LYS A 154 3.67 -18.75 3.65
CA LYS A 154 4.32 -19.40 4.80
C LYS A 154 3.65 -19.09 6.13
N LEU A 155 2.97 -17.95 6.22
CA LEU A 155 2.40 -17.42 7.46
C LEU A 155 0.88 -17.57 7.51
N ARG A 156 0.27 -17.96 6.40
CA ARG A 156 -1.16 -18.20 6.30
C ARG A 156 -1.57 -19.38 7.19
N ILE A 157 -2.68 -19.24 7.89
CA ILE A 157 -3.30 -20.35 8.63
C ILE A 157 -3.93 -21.30 7.60
N GLU A 158 -3.50 -22.57 7.60
CA GLU A 158 -4.15 -23.61 6.81
C GLU A 158 -5.56 -23.89 7.37
N ASN A 159 -6.54 -23.99 6.46
CA ASN A 159 -7.95 -24.28 6.77
C ASN A 159 -8.19 -25.76 7.10
#